data_c4bed73bcb01a08e97147049cc9dbd1d
#
_entry.id   c4bed73bcb01a08e97147049cc9dbd1d
#
_cell.length_a   1.000
_cell.length_b   1.000
_cell.length_c   1.000
_cell.angle_alpha   90.00
_cell.angle_beta   90.00
_cell.angle_gamma   90.00
#
_symmetry.space_group_name_H-M   'P 1'
#
loop_
_entity.id
_entity.type
_entity.pdbx_description
1 polymer ?
#
loop_
_entity_poly.entity_id
_entity_poly.type
_entity_poly.pdbx_seq_one_letter_code
_entity_poly.pdbx_strand_id
1 'polypeptide(L)'
;MILSKLRTTLLAFALLAAATVWGCQVPVFRYALERWEPGRYLVKAPAEVSMDALTNAEVQVTPGIDSLQLHYPRQLRQASAQPIWTAPMNAENLRLMLDSPMRQTLKQRLLSGQSAVWLLIESGDVAKDNAAAAVMEAGLQAAQEKLKLPDGVITQDEARDPKKLHENADILQSDLPLKIEFSTLRLSRQNQQEAALIAMLMHIEPDLVDYVKEPMVFPIFGRGRALEPIIGKGLHANNIHEAAAYLCGACSCEIKEQNPGIDLLMSADWGGVGTDEVLPATVEIQAKPEGPGASPNRWMMAAALFLLAMAGLLWRRKKA
;
A
#
# COMPACT_ATOMS: atom_id res chain seq x y z
N MET A 1 52.37 -4.14 -40.60
CA MET A 1 51.68 -2.87 -40.31
C MET A 1 50.15 -3.00 -40.04
N ILE A 2 49.44 -3.90 -40.69
CA ILE A 2 47.99 -4.14 -40.51
C ILE A 2 47.67 -4.83 -39.18
N LEU A 3 48.46 -5.82 -38.76
CA LEU A 3 48.27 -6.55 -37.48
C LEU A 3 48.50 -5.70 -36.22
N SER A 4 49.36 -4.68 -36.30
CA SER A 4 49.61 -3.78 -35.14
C SER A 4 48.44 -2.81 -34.95
N LYS A 5 47.81 -2.34 -36.05
CA LYS A 5 46.62 -1.47 -35.97
C LYS A 5 45.38 -2.22 -35.50
N LEU A 6 45.24 -3.52 -35.85
CA LEU A 6 44.15 -4.35 -35.36
C LEU A 6 44.23 -4.63 -33.87
N ARG A 7 45.46 -4.83 -33.31
CA ARG A 7 45.70 -5.00 -31.88
C ARG A 7 45.40 -3.72 -31.09
N THR A 8 45.77 -2.56 -31.61
CA THR A 8 45.48 -1.27 -30.91
C THR A 8 44.00 -0.92 -30.95
N THR A 9 43.26 -1.22 -32.01
CA THR A 9 41.80 -1.03 -32.04
C THR A 9 41.07 -2.01 -31.12
N LEU A 10 41.48 -3.27 -31.06
CA LEU A 10 40.89 -4.24 -30.10
C LEU A 10 41.16 -3.90 -28.63
N LEU A 11 42.38 -3.38 -28.32
CA LEU A 11 42.67 -2.88 -26.97
C LEU A 11 41.89 -1.61 -26.62
N ALA A 12 41.69 -0.70 -27.55
CA ALA A 12 40.86 0.50 -27.35
C ALA A 12 39.38 0.15 -27.15
N PHE A 13 38.88 -0.86 -27.89
CA PHE A 13 37.49 -1.35 -27.70
C PHE A 13 37.32 -2.09 -26.36
N ALA A 14 38.34 -2.86 -25.92
CA ALA A 14 38.30 -3.52 -24.61
C ALA A 14 38.40 -2.54 -23.43
N LEU A 15 39.11 -1.42 -23.62
CA LEU A 15 39.20 -0.33 -22.62
C LEU A 15 37.90 0.52 -22.57
N LEU A 16 37.17 0.67 -23.70
CA LEU A 16 35.87 1.33 -23.70
C LEU A 16 34.76 0.45 -23.11
N ALA A 17 34.89 -0.88 -23.19
CA ALA A 17 33.94 -1.81 -22.58
C ALA A 17 34.06 -1.93 -21.04
N ALA A 18 35.15 -1.41 -20.47
CA ALA A 18 35.39 -1.33 -19.02
C ALA A 18 34.88 -0.01 -18.42
N ALA A 19 34.04 0.74 -19.12
CA ALA A 19 33.21 1.75 -18.47
C ALA A 19 32.29 1.03 -17.48
N THR A 20 32.74 0.91 -16.25
CA THR A 20 31.94 0.44 -15.12
C THR A 20 30.67 1.28 -15.13
N VAL A 21 29.55 0.66 -15.50
CA VAL A 21 28.23 1.26 -15.30
C VAL A 21 28.10 1.37 -13.80
N TRP A 22 28.38 2.54 -13.29
CA TRP A 22 28.14 2.87 -11.88
C TRP A 22 26.62 2.89 -11.71
N GLY A 23 26.06 1.73 -11.38
CA GLY A 23 24.66 1.59 -11.02
C GLY A 23 24.42 2.28 -9.67
N CYS A 24 23.22 2.77 -9.48
CA CYS A 24 22.78 3.26 -8.19
C CYS A 24 22.95 2.18 -7.12
N GLN A 25 23.60 2.52 -6.01
CA GLN A 25 23.87 1.63 -4.89
C GLN A 25 22.79 1.64 -3.83
N VAL A 26 21.77 2.52 -3.96
CA VAL A 26 20.65 2.56 -3.03
C VAL A 26 19.95 1.21 -3.01
N PRO A 27 19.75 0.57 -1.84
CA PRO A 27 19.02 -0.70 -1.76
C PRO A 27 17.60 -0.60 -2.29
N VAL A 28 17.08 -1.69 -2.86
CA VAL A 28 15.75 -1.71 -3.47
C VAL A 28 14.67 -1.20 -2.51
N PHE A 29 14.67 -1.68 -1.25
CA PHE A 29 13.69 -1.24 -0.26
C PHE A 29 13.77 0.27 0.02
N ARG A 30 14.97 0.84 0.00
CA ARG A 30 15.19 2.26 0.24
C ARG A 30 14.86 3.10 -1.00
N TYR A 31 15.20 2.58 -2.19
CA TYR A 31 14.82 3.21 -3.45
C TYR A 31 13.29 3.30 -3.60
N ALA A 32 12.58 2.24 -3.21
CA ALA A 32 11.12 2.23 -3.19
C ALA A 32 10.54 3.27 -2.22
N LEU A 33 11.15 3.43 -1.04
CA LEU A 33 10.75 4.46 -0.09
C LEU A 33 10.91 5.87 -0.66
N GLU A 34 12.03 6.15 -1.32
CA GLU A 34 12.44 7.51 -1.63
C GLU A 34 12.04 7.98 -3.04
N ARG A 35 11.96 7.07 -4.01
CA ARG A 35 12.00 7.46 -5.42
C ARG A 35 10.89 6.86 -6.28
N TRP A 36 10.27 5.76 -5.90
CA TRP A 36 9.12 5.25 -6.63
C TRP A 36 7.85 6.00 -6.22
N GLU A 37 7.16 6.54 -7.22
CA GLU A 37 5.84 7.12 -7.00
C GLU A 37 4.84 6.02 -6.65
N PRO A 38 4.10 6.15 -5.54
CA PRO A 38 3.10 5.14 -5.17
C PRO A 38 1.94 5.15 -6.16
N GLY A 39 1.50 3.95 -6.54
CA GLY A 39 0.32 3.77 -7.36
C GLY A 39 -0.94 4.30 -6.66
N ARG A 40 -1.76 5.11 -7.36
CA ARG A 40 -2.98 5.70 -6.80
C ARG A 40 -4.18 4.78 -6.98
N TYR A 41 -4.76 4.37 -5.87
CA TYR A 41 -6.03 3.65 -5.83
C TYR A 41 -7.19 4.57 -6.24
N LEU A 42 -8.24 3.98 -6.82
CA LEU A 42 -9.49 4.68 -7.05
C LEU A 42 -10.54 4.19 -6.05
N VAL A 43 -11.05 5.12 -5.26
CA VAL A 43 -12.17 4.89 -4.36
C VAL A 43 -13.42 5.47 -4.99
N LYS A 44 -14.41 4.64 -5.30
CA LYS A 44 -15.74 5.11 -5.67
C LYS A 44 -16.64 5.13 -4.45
N ALA A 45 -17.32 6.25 -4.25
CA ALA A 45 -18.21 6.46 -3.11
C ALA A 45 -19.52 7.12 -3.55
N PRO A 46 -20.66 6.87 -2.86
CA PRO A 46 -21.95 7.49 -3.19
C PRO A 46 -22.00 8.98 -2.87
N ALA A 47 -21.12 9.47 -2.02
CA ALA A 47 -21.02 10.87 -1.57
C ALA A 47 -19.55 11.30 -1.47
N GLU A 48 -19.31 12.58 -1.29
CA GLU A 48 -17.99 13.13 -1.06
C GLU A 48 -17.37 12.55 0.22
N VAL A 49 -16.09 12.22 0.12
CA VAL A 49 -15.26 11.70 1.20
C VAL A 49 -13.99 12.53 1.24
N SER A 50 -13.71 13.15 2.37
CA SER A 50 -12.43 13.78 2.61
C SER A 50 -11.39 12.73 2.93
N MET A 51 -10.23 12.81 2.29
CA MET A 51 -9.11 11.89 2.51
C MET A 51 -7.87 12.69 2.87
N ASP A 52 -6.98 12.03 3.62
CA ASP A 52 -5.69 12.57 3.96
C ASP A 52 -4.86 12.83 2.69
N ALA A 53 -4.22 13.97 2.60
CA ALA A 53 -3.31 14.32 1.50
C ALA A 53 -2.13 13.33 1.36
N LEU A 54 -1.77 12.64 2.45
CA LEU A 54 -0.72 11.62 2.47
C LEU A 54 -1.18 10.26 1.92
N THR A 55 -2.47 10.10 1.59
CA THR A 55 -3.03 8.86 1.09
C THR A 55 -2.80 8.72 -0.41
N ASN A 56 -2.33 7.56 -0.85
CA ASN A 56 -2.17 7.24 -2.26
C ASN A 56 -3.49 6.77 -2.90
N ALA A 57 -4.54 7.60 -2.80
CA ALA A 57 -5.84 7.33 -3.39
C ALA A 57 -6.48 8.60 -3.96
N GLU A 58 -7.40 8.40 -4.88
CA GLU A 58 -8.32 9.42 -5.40
C GLU A 58 -9.77 8.99 -5.17
N VAL A 59 -10.65 9.93 -4.89
CA VAL A 59 -12.09 9.68 -4.72
C VAL A 59 -12.84 10.08 -5.97
N GLN A 60 -13.71 9.20 -6.42
CA GLN A 60 -14.72 9.47 -7.44
C GLN A 60 -16.12 9.34 -6.84
N VAL A 61 -16.83 10.45 -6.72
CA VAL A 61 -18.26 10.40 -6.38
C VAL A 61 -19.03 9.74 -7.53
N THR A 62 -19.75 8.68 -7.22
CA THR A 62 -20.48 7.88 -8.20
C THR A 62 -21.94 7.79 -7.77
N PRO A 63 -22.84 8.64 -8.30
CA PRO A 63 -24.26 8.58 -7.96
C PRO A 63 -24.86 7.22 -8.34
N GLY A 64 -25.77 6.74 -7.48
CA GLY A 64 -26.50 5.49 -7.72
C GLY A 64 -25.86 4.22 -7.19
N ILE A 65 -24.64 4.29 -6.64
CA ILE A 65 -24.11 3.21 -5.80
C ILE A 65 -24.47 3.46 -4.33
N ASP A 66 -24.54 2.39 -3.54
CA ASP A 66 -24.83 2.43 -2.10
C ASP A 66 -23.63 2.01 -1.24
N SER A 67 -22.49 1.78 -1.88
CA SER A 67 -21.31 1.16 -1.30
C SER A 67 -20.03 1.93 -1.61
N LEU A 68 -19.03 1.75 -0.74
CA LEU A 68 -17.63 2.04 -1.02
C LEU A 68 -17.08 0.95 -1.93
N GLN A 69 -16.32 1.34 -2.95
CA GLN A 69 -15.63 0.42 -3.84
C GLN A 69 -14.17 0.83 -3.96
N LEU A 70 -13.27 -0.10 -3.69
CA LEU A 70 -11.83 0.07 -3.86
C LEU A 70 -11.38 -0.59 -5.16
N HIS A 71 -10.73 0.17 -6.02
CA HIS A 71 -10.15 -0.31 -7.28
C HIS A 71 -8.63 -0.13 -7.26
N TYR A 72 -7.92 -1.05 -7.91
CA TYR A 72 -6.49 -0.93 -8.11
C TYR A 72 -6.08 0.36 -8.84
N PRO A 73 -4.82 0.79 -8.66
CA PRO A 73 -4.23 1.86 -9.46
C PRO A 73 -4.35 1.58 -10.96
N ARG A 74 -4.78 2.58 -11.73
CA ARG A 74 -5.02 2.45 -13.18
C ARG A 74 -3.76 2.11 -13.98
N GLN A 75 -2.59 2.44 -13.45
CA GLN A 75 -1.31 2.18 -14.10
C GLN A 75 -0.91 0.71 -14.10
N LEU A 76 -1.50 -0.10 -13.23
CA LEU A 76 -1.21 -1.52 -13.16
C LEU A 76 -1.95 -2.30 -14.26
N ARG A 77 -1.26 -3.21 -14.91
CA ARG A 77 -1.84 -4.08 -15.95
C ARG A 77 -3.00 -4.95 -15.45
N GLN A 78 -3.03 -5.23 -14.14
CA GLN A 78 -4.08 -5.97 -13.47
C GLN A 78 -5.27 -5.11 -13.06
N ALA A 79 -5.25 -3.79 -13.34
CA ALA A 79 -6.36 -2.90 -13.01
C ALA A 79 -7.64 -3.38 -13.69
N SER A 80 -8.39 -4.22 -13.01
CA SER A 80 -9.71 -4.67 -13.41
C SER A 80 -10.69 -3.50 -13.37
N ALA A 81 -11.69 -3.52 -14.26
CA ALA A 81 -12.83 -2.63 -14.15
C ALA A 81 -13.65 -2.89 -12.88
N GLN A 82 -13.53 -4.09 -12.32
CA GLN A 82 -14.22 -4.50 -11.09
C GLN A 82 -13.49 -3.99 -9.85
N PRO A 83 -14.22 -3.65 -8.77
CA PRO A 83 -13.61 -3.33 -7.50
C PRO A 83 -12.94 -4.59 -6.90
N ILE A 84 -11.78 -4.40 -6.26
CA ILE A 84 -11.10 -5.47 -5.51
C ILE A 84 -11.74 -5.66 -4.12
N TRP A 85 -12.44 -4.64 -3.62
CA TRP A 85 -13.15 -4.68 -2.35
C TRP A 85 -14.38 -3.77 -2.40
N THR A 86 -15.45 -4.20 -1.74
CA THR A 86 -16.72 -3.45 -1.65
C THR A 86 -17.31 -3.61 -0.26
N ALA A 87 -17.82 -2.54 0.32
CA ALA A 87 -18.54 -2.56 1.59
C ALA A 87 -19.59 -1.45 1.65
N PRO A 88 -20.61 -1.55 2.52
CA PRO A 88 -21.56 -0.47 2.77
C PRO A 88 -20.87 0.84 3.17
N MET A 89 -21.39 1.96 2.69
CA MET A 89 -20.87 3.29 3.05
C MET A 89 -21.20 3.62 4.49
N ASN A 90 -20.20 3.57 5.37
CA ASN A 90 -20.27 4.04 6.75
C ASN A 90 -18.86 4.43 7.23
N ALA A 91 -18.78 5.12 8.37
CA ALA A 91 -17.53 5.63 8.92
C ALA A 91 -16.52 4.52 9.22
N GLU A 92 -16.97 3.38 9.74
CA GLU A 92 -16.10 2.26 10.10
C GLU A 92 -15.49 1.61 8.85
N ASN A 93 -16.29 1.30 7.84
CA ASN A 93 -15.79 0.73 6.59
C ASN A 93 -14.85 1.67 5.86
N LEU A 94 -15.14 2.98 5.86
CA LEU A 94 -14.26 3.98 5.30
C LEU A 94 -12.91 4.01 6.05
N ARG A 95 -12.95 4.04 7.38
CA ARG A 95 -11.75 4.00 8.22
C ARG A 95 -10.93 2.74 7.95
N LEU A 96 -11.55 1.56 7.97
CA LEU A 96 -10.88 0.28 7.73
C LEU A 96 -10.34 0.15 6.29
N MET A 97 -11.01 0.76 5.31
CA MET A 97 -10.51 0.82 3.94
C MET A 97 -9.26 1.68 3.83
N LEU A 98 -9.21 2.82 4.53
CA LEU A 98 -8.09 3.77 4.46
C LEU A 98 -6.93 3.37 5.37
N ASP A 99 -7.21 2.94 6.60
CA ASP A 99 -6.17 2.63 7.60
C ASP A 99 -6.65 1.57 8.61
N SER A 100 -6.29 0.33 8.38
CA SER A 100 -6.61 -0.81 9.25
C SER A 100 -5.54 -1.04 10.32
N PRO A 101 -5.84 -1.77 11.42
CA PRO A 101 -4.88 -2.04 12.49
C PRO A 101 -3.57 -2.69 12.01
N MET A 102 -3.65 -3.62 11.05
CA MET A 102 -2.46 -4.25 10.47
C MET A 102 -1.62 -3.25 9.68
N ARG A 103 -2.27 -2.37 8.88
CA ARG A 103 -1.55 -1.33 8.13
C ARG A 103 -0.92 -0.29 9.05
N GLN A 104 -1.53 0.03 10.19
CA GLN A 104 -0.90 0.87 11.23
C GLN A 104 0.37 0.21 11.78
N THR A 105 0.33 -1.10 12.03
CA THR A 105 1.50 -1.86 12.49
C THR A 105 2.59 -1.91 11.41
N LEU A 106 2.23 -2.19 10.15
CA LEU A 106 3.15 -2.17 9.01
C LEU A 106 3.84 -0.81 8.88
N LYS A 107 3.04 0.26 8.87
CA LYS A 107 3.49 1.65 8.80
C LYS A 107 4.48 2.00 9.91
N GLN A 108 4.14 1.69 11.16
CA GLN A 108 4.99 1.95 12.31
C GLN A 108 6.36 1.25 12.18
N ARG A 109 6.39 -0.01 11.73
CA ARG A 109 7.62 -0.77 11.56
C ARG A 109 8.48 -0.24 10.40
N LEU A 110 7.88 0.09 9.27
CA LEU A 110 8.59 0.66 8.12
C LEU A 110 9.16 2.05 8.46
N LEU A 111 8.39 2.90 9.15
CA LEU A 111 8.86 4.21 9.64
C LEU A 111 9.95 4.11 10.71
N SER A 112 10.10 2.98 11.40
CA SER A 112 11.25 2.74 12.28
C SER A 112 12.54 2.36 11.53
N GLY A 113 12.48 2.31 10.19
CA GLY A 113 13.61 2.02 9.31
C GLY A 113 13.82 0.52 9.02
N GLN A 114 12.82 -0.34 9.30
CA GLN A 114 12.93 -1.74 8.90
C GLN A 114 13.00 -1.85 7.37
N SER A 115 13.87 -2.73 6.88
CA SER A 115 14.06 -2.97 5.45
C SER A 115 12.81 -3.56 4.81
N ALA A 116 12.16 -4.48 5.51
CA ALA A 116 10.89 -5.06 5.13
C ALA A 116 10.16 -5.67 6.33
N VAL A 117 8.82 -5.70 6.25
CA VAL A 117 7.94 -6.44 7.14
C VAL A 117 7.32 -7.59 6.36
N TRP A 118 7.49 -8.80 6.84
CA TRP A 118 7.03 -10.02 6.17
C TRP A 118 5.68 -10.43 6.73
N LEU A 119 4.64 -10.29 5.92
CA LEU A 119 3.26 -10.56 6.30
C LEU A 119 2.82 -11.95 5.82
N LEU A 120 2.60 -12.86 6.76
CA LEU A 120 2.01 -14.17 6.51
C LEU A 120 0.48 -14.05 6.51
N ILE A 121 -0.15 -14.24 5.35
CA ILE A 121 -1.59 -14.51 5.26
C ILE A 121 -1.80 -16.01 5.51
N GLU A 122 -2.53 -16.32 6.57
CA GLU A 122 -2.79 -17.68 7.03
C GLU A 122 -3.76 -18.41 6.10
N SER A 123 -3.54 -19.71 5.90
CA SER A 123 -4.41 -20.60 5.12
C SER A 123 -5.69 -20.98 5.87
N GLY A 124 -5.65 -20.90 7.21
CA GLY A 124 -6.66 -21.42 8.12
C GLY A 124 -6.37 -22.84 8.62
N ASP A 125 -5.33 -23.51 8.10
CA ASP A 125 -4.78 -24.75 8.66
C ASP A 125 -3.65 -24.40 9.63
N VAL A 126 -3.92 -24.55 10.93
CA VAL A 126 -3.01 -24.15 12.00
C VAL A 126 -1.64 -24.83 11.89
N ALA A 127 -1.58 -26.09 11.43
CA ALA A 127 -0.32 -26.81 11.29
C ALA A 127 0.52 -26.25 10.15
N LYS A 128 -0.08 -26.02 8.99
CA LYS A 128 0.57 -25.37 7.84
C LYS A 128 1.03 -23.94 8.18
N ASP A 129 0.16 -23.17 8.82
CA ASP A 129 0.42 -21.76 9.14
C ASP A 129 1.56 -21.62 10.15
N ASN A 130 1.62 -22.50 11.17
CA ASN A 130 2.72 -22.52 12.12
C ASN A 130 4.05 -22.99 11.49
N ALA A 131 4.00 -23.99 10.61
CA ALA A 131 5.19 -24.43 9.88
C ALA A 131 5.73 -23.30 8.97
N ALA A 132 4.84 -22.62 8.26
CA ALA A 132 5.20 -21.48 7.41
C ALA A 132 5.81 -20.33 8.23
N ALA A 133 5.22 -19.98 9.37
CA ALA A 133 5.75 -18.94 10.26
C ALA A 133 7.15 -19.30 10.77
N ALA A 134 7.38 -20.54 11.21
CA ALA A 134 8.68 -21.00 11.70
C ALA A 134 9.77 -20.93 10.60
N VAL A 135 9.44 -21.36 9.39
CA VAL A 135 10.36 -21.30 8.23
C VAL A 135 10.67 -19.85 7.87
N MET A 136 9.65 -18.99 7.84
CA MET A 136 9.82 -17.56 7.57
C MET A 136 10.73 -16.90 8.61
N GLU A 137 10.47 -17.08 9.89
CA GLU A 137 11.25 -16.47 10.99
C GLU A 137 12.70 -16.93 10.96
N ALA A 138 12.96 -18.24 10.85
CA ALA A 138 14.30 -18.79 10.78
C ALA A 138 15.05 -18.32 9.52
N GLY A 139 14.39 -18.28 8.37
CA GLY A 139 14.95 -17.82 7.10
C GLY A 139 15.36 -16.34 7.15
N LEU A 140 14.52 -15.50 7.74
CA LEU A 140 14.78 -14.06 7.89
C LEU A 140 15.88 -13.77 8.89
N GLN A 141 15.92 -14.49 10.01
CA GLN A 141 17.03 -14.37 10.95
C GLN A 141 18.37 -14.71 10.26
N ALA A 142 18.43 -15.84 9.56
CA ALA A 142 19.64 -16.24 8.84
C ALA A 142 20.03 -15.26 7.71
N ALA A 143 19.04 -14.65 7.04
CA ALA A 143 19.27 -13.62 6.03
C ALA A 143 19.84 -12.34 6.67
N GLN A 144 19.26 -11.89 7.77
CA GLN A 144 19.69 -10.68 8.48
C GLN A 144 21.13 -10.77 9.00
N GLU A 145 21.58 -11.97 9.39
CA GLU A 145 22.96 -12.22 9.83
C GLU A 145 23.98 -12.20 8.68
N LYS A 146 23.56 -12.53 7.45
CA LYS A 146 24.46 -12.73 6.30
C LYS A 146 24.46 -11.57 5.31
N LEU A 147 23.31 -10.91 5.14
CA LEU A 147 23.18 -9.84 4.16
C LEU A 147 23.96 -8.59 4.58
N LYS A 148 24.41 -7.85 3.58
CA LYS A 148 25.07 -6.56 3.75
C LYS A 148 24.42 -5.55 2.80
N LEU A 149 24.37 -4.31 3.23
CA LEU A 149 23.97 -3.21 2.36
C LEU A 149 25.05 -2.94 1.32
N PRO A 150 24.69 -2.44 0.13
CA PRO A 150 25.65 -1.99 -0.86
C PRO A 150 26.55 -0.88 -0.30
N ASP A 151 27.81 -0.89 -0.72
CA ASP A 151 28.76 0.18 -0.40
C ASP A 151 28.45 1.46 -1.20
N GLY A 152 28.87 2.61 -0.70
CA GLY A 152 28.74 3.88 -1.42
C GLY A 152 27.42 4.62 -1.22
N VAL A 153 26.55 4.14 -0.32
CA VAL A 153 25.34 4.82 0.12
C VAL A 153 25.65 5.61 1.40
N ILE A 154 25.32 6.90 1.42
CA ILE A 154 25.51 7.79 2.57
C ILE A 154 24.23 8.55 2.92
N THR A 155 24.07 8.87 4.19
CA THR A 155 22.98 9.73 4.66
C THR A 155 23.21 11.20 4.30
N GLN A 156 22.18 12.04 4.39
CA GLN A 156 22.35 13.49 4.20
C GLN A 156 23.31 14.12 5.20
N ASP A 157 23.31 13.65 6.45
CA ASP A 157 24.24 14.12 7.48
C ASP A 157 25.70 13.73 7.15
N GLU A 158 25.90 12.52 6.67
CA GLU A 158 27.21 12.07 6.23
C GLU A 158 27.72 12.83 5.00
N ALA A 159 26.83 13.24 4.09
CA ALA A 159 27.18 14.04 2.93
C ALA A 159 27.67 15.46 3.27
N ARG A 160 27.41 15.94 4.49
CA ARG A 160 27.95 17.22 4.99
C ARG A 160 29.45 17.13 5.39
N ASP A 161 29.96 15.92 5.61
CA ASP A 161 31.37 15.68 5.87
C ASP A 161 32.15 15.48 4.55
N PRO A 162 33.05 16.44 4.15
CA PRO A 162 33.81 16.32 2.91
C PRO A 162 34.63 15.06 2.80
N LYS A 163 34.96 14.40 3.92
CA LYS A 163 35.72 13.15 3.94
C LYS A 163 34.87 11.94 3.57
N LYS A 164 33.58 12.00 3.77
CA LYS A 164 32.61 10.94 3.43
C LYS A 164 31.99 11.14 2.05
N LEU A 165 31.92 12.40 1.59
CA LEU A 165 31.41 12.72 0.27
C LEU A 165 32.44 12.38 -0.80
N HIS A 166 32.17 11.39 -1.62
CA HIS A 166 32.96 11.00 -2.77
C HIS A 166 32.12 11.12 -4.04
N GLU A 167 32.79 11.24 -5.20
CA GLU A 167 32.17 11.57 -6.48
C GLU A 167 30.98 10.67 -6.87
N ASN A 168 30.97 9.42 -6.37
CA ASN A 168 29.98 8.41 -6.72
C ASN A 168 29.11 8.00 -5.52
N ALA A 169 29.01 8.84 -4.48
CA ALA A 169 28.16 8.54 -3.34
C ALA A 169 26.68 8.72 -3.67
N ASP A 170 25.88 7.69 -3.43
CA ASP A 170 24.43 7.76 -3.48
C ASP A 170 23.91 8.35 -2.17
N ILE A 171 23.43 9.59 -2.21
CA ILE A 171 22.89 10.29 -1.04
C ILE A 171 21.43 9.92 -0.88
N LEU A 172 21.08 9.45 0.32
CA LEU A 172 19.70 9.14 0.70
C LEU A 172 18.88 10.43 0.84
N GLN A 173 17.59 10.35 0.47
CA GLN A 173 16.66 11.47 0.57
C GLN A 173 15.93 11.51 1.91
N SER A 174 15.65 10.35 2.49
CA SER A 174 14.91 10.21 3.74
C SER A 174 15.86 10.11 4.94
N ASP A 175 15.46 10.73 6.05
CA ASP A 175 16.18 10.66 7.32
C ASP A 175 15.91 9.37 8.11
N LEU A 176 15.04 8.47 7.61
CA LEU A 176 14.80 7.19 8.25
C LEU A 176 16.10 6.35 8.32
N PRO A 177 16.32 5.60 9.41
CA PRO A 177 17.53 4.76 9.56
C PRO A 177 17.71 3.81 8.38
N LEU A 178 18.95 3.68 7.89
CA LEU A 178 19.34 2.69 6.90
C LEU A 178 19.93 1.48 7.63
N LYS A 179 19.21 0.38 7.64
CA LYS A 179 19.62 -0.86 8.32
C LYS A 179 19.01 -2.09 7.66
N ILE A 180 19.61 -3.27 7.86
CA ILE A 180 18.97 -4.54 7.54
C ILE A 180 18.23 -4.99 8.80
N GLU A 181 16.94 -4.89 8.78
CA GLU A 181 16.05 -5.35 9.85
C GLU A 181 14.76 -5.86 9.25
N PHE A 182 14.43 -7.11 9.57
CA PHE A 182 13.19 -7.75 9.16
C PHE A 182 12.33 -8.05 10.37
N SER A 183 11.04 -7.99 10.21
CA SER A 183 10.08 -8.50 11.20
C SER A 183 8.94 -9.22 10.51
N THR A 184 8.22 -10.03 11.29
CA THR A 184 7.13 -10.87 10.81
C THR A 184 5.81 -10.44 11.41
N LEU A 185 4.74 -10.59 10.64
CA LEU A 185 3.36 -10.41 11.07
C LEU A 185 2.55 -11.59 10.56
N ARG A 186 1.49 -11.93 11.29
CA ARG A 186 0.53 -12.96 10.89
C ARG A 186 -0.85 -12.35 10.77
N LEU A 187 -1.56 -12.71 9.71
CA LEU A 187 -2.88 -12.21 9.41
C LEU A 187 -3.81 -13.35 9.04
N SER A 188 -4.83 -13.57 9.86
CA SER A 188 -5.91 -14.48 9.50
C SER A 188 -6.67 -13.94 8.28
N ARG A 189 -6.84 -14.79 7.28
CA ARG A 189 -7.62 -14.46 6.06
C ARG A 189 -9.07 -14.10 6.37
N GLN A 190 -9.59 -14.50 7.52
CA GLN A 190 -10.96 -14.26 7.95
C GLN A 190 -11.11 -12.96 8.78
N ASN A 191 -10.04 -12.20 9.00
CA ASN A 191 -10.08 -10.97 9.75
C ASN A 191 -10.84 -9.88 8.97
N GLN A 192 -12.06 -9.59 9.40
CA GLN A 192 -12.93 -8.62 8.73
C GLN A 192 -12.40 -7.18 8.79
N GLN A 193 -11.65 -6.82 9.83
CA GLN A 193 -11.04 -5.50 9.93
C GLN A 193 -9.93 -5.28 8.88
N GLU A 194 -9.39 -6.36 8.35
CA GLU A 194 -8.31 -6.35 7.35
C GLU A 194 -8.79 -6.75 5.95
N ALA A 195 -10.11 -6.83 5.75
CA ALA A 195 -10.68 -7.31 4.49
C ALA A 195 -10.19 -6.50 3.27
N ALA A 196 -10.04 -5.18 3.40
CA ALA A 196 -9.50 -4.34 2.33
C ALA A 196 -8.00 -4.62 2.07
N LEU A 197 -7.20 -4.79 3.13
CA LEU A 197 -5.78 -5.17 2.99
C LEU A 197 -5.62 -6.54 2.36
N ILE A 198 -6.40 -7.54 2.82
CA ILE A 198 -6.39 -8.88 2.24
C ILE A 198 -6.76 -8.83 0.76
N ALA A 199 -7.78 -8.04 0.40
CA ALA A 199 -8.18 -7.87 -0.99
C ALA A 199 -7.04 -7.24 -1.84
N MET A 200 -6.36 -6.21 -1.35
CA MET A 200 -5.21 -5.64 -2.03
C MET A 200 -4.12 -6.69 -2.28
N LEU A 201 -3.77 -7.49 -1.29
CA LEU A 201 -2.72 -8.50 -1.39
C LEU A 201 -3.14 -9.67 -2.29
N MET A 202 -4.38 -10.15 -2.19
CA MET A 202 -4.87 -11.30 -2.97
C MET A 202 -5.12 -10.99 -4.45
N HIS A 203 -5.06 -9.73 -4.86
CA HIS A 203 -5.19 -9.35 -6.26
C HIS A 203 -3.86 -8.90 -6.89
N ILE A 204 -2.72 -9.07 -6.20
CA ILE A 204 -1.40 -8.81 -6.79
C ILE A 204 -1.22 -9.65 -8.04
N GLU A 205 -1.59 -10.95 -7.95
CA GLU A 205 -1.62 -11.86 -9.09
C GLU A 205 -3.01 -12.49 -9.21
N PRO A 206 -3.53 -12.67 -10.45
CA PRO A 206 -4.89 -13.16 -10.65
C PRO A 206 -5.13 -14.60 -10.17
N ASP A 207 -4.09 -15.42 -10.13
CA ASP A 207 -4.15 -16.84 -9.77
C ASP A 207 -4.01 -17.11 -8.27
N LEU A 208 -3.78 -16.08 -7.44
CA LEU A 208 -3.68 -16.27 -5.98
C LEU A 208 -4.94 -16.86 -5.36
N VAL A 209 -6.08 -16.70 -6.02
CA VAL A 209 -7.34 -17.31 -5.58
C VAL A 209 -7.31 -18.85 -5.60
N ASP A 210 -6.46 -19.45 -6.43
CA ASP A 210 -6.30 -20.91 -6.53
C ASP A 210 -5.51 -21.48 -5.35
N TYR A 211 -4.75 -20.63 -4.65
CA TYR A 211 -3.88 -21.00 -3.54
C TYR A 211 -4.42 -20.58 -2.17
N VAL A 212 -5.70 -20.26 -2.04
CA VAL A 212 -6.29 -19.81 -0.75
C VAL A 212 -6.15 -20.82 0.41
N LYS A 213 -5.89 -22.09 0.12
CA LYS A 213 -5.65 -23.15 1.11
C LYS A 213 -4.18 -23.29 1.52
N GLU A 214 -3.33 -22.43 0.99
CA GLU A 214 -1.91 -22.41 1.32
C GLU A 214 -1.54 -21.11 2.04
N PRO A 215 -0.57 -21.14 2.98
CA PRO A 215 -0.04 -19.92 3.58
C PRO A 215 0.72 -19.11 2.52
N MET A 216 0.61 -17.80 2.59
CA MET A 216 1.25 -16.87 1.66
C MET A 216 2.03 -15.82 2.44
N VAL A 217 3.30 -15.62 2.11
CA VAL A 217 4.16 -14.63 2.74
C VAL A 217 4.47 -13.51 1.78
N PHE A 218 4.08 -12.30 2.13
CA PHE A 218 4.27 -11.08 1.35
C PHE A 218 5.39 -10.24 1.98
N PRO A 219 6.52 -10.01 1.29
CA PRO A 219 7.49 -8.98 1.70
C PRO A 219 6.92 -7.60 1.45
N ILE A 220 6.80 -6.78 2.50
CA ILE A 220 6.28 -5.40 2.44
C ILE A 220 7.39 -4.44 2.83
N PHE A 221 7.69 -3.46 1.97
CA PHE A 221 8.85 -2.57 2.09
C PHE A 221 8.54 -1.16 1.55
N GLY A 222 9.49 -0.26 1.63
CA GLY A 222 9.35 1.10 1.10
C GLY A 222 8.18 1.85 1.74
N ARG A 223 7.28 2.41 0.94
CA ARG A 223 6.06 3.10 1.39
C ARG A 223 4.86 2.15 1.54
N GLY A 224 5.10 0.89 1.87
CA GLY A 224 4.06 -0.13 1.92
C GLY A 224 3.89 -0.87 0.59
N ARG A 225 4.96 -1.02 -0.19
CA ARG A 225 4.98 -1.84 -1.40
C ARG A 225 5.10 -3.31 -1.06
N ALA A 226 4.24 -4.14 -1.62
CA ALA A 226 4.26 -5.59 -1.48
C ALA A 226 4.77 -6.25 -2.76
N LEU A 227 5.70 -7.20 -2.63
CA LEU A 227 6.06 -8.12 -3.72
C LEU A 227 5.04 -9.25 -3.81
N GLU A 228 5.12 -9.99 -4.93
CA GLU A 228 4.42 -11.26 -5.10
C GLU A 228 4.76 -12.20 -3.95
N PRO A 229 3.78 -12.99 -3.48
CA PRO A 229 3.98 -13.84 -2.31
C PRO A 229 4.81 -15.08 -2.57
N ILE A 230 5.50 -15.54 -1.54
CA ILE A 230 6.02 -16.90 -1.48
C ILE A 230 4.92 -17.79 -0.91
N ILE A 231 4.49 -18.83 -1.65
CA ILE A 231 3.28 -19.60 -1.38
C ILE A 231 3.60 -21.03 -1.00
N GLY A 232 2.98 -21.55 0.04
CA GLY A 232 2.94 -22.97 0.39
C GLY A 232 4.31 -23.66 0.35
N LYS A 233 4.52 -24.59 -0.56
CA LYS A 233 5.80 -25.33 -0.72
C LYS A 233 6.97 -24.44 -1.17
N GLY A 234 6.71 -23.25 -1.72
CA GLY A 234 7.72 -22.25 -2.04
C GLY A 234 8.33 -21.61 -0.80
N LEU A 235 7.67 -21.73 0.37
CA LEU A 235 8.19 -21.21 1.63
C LEU A 235 9.31 -22.12 2.15
N HIS A 236 10.54 -21.80 1.74
CA HIS A 236 11.75 -22.43 2.22
C HIS A 236 12.89 -21.40 2.32
N ALA A 237 13.94 -21.73 3.08
CA ALA A 237 15.00 -20.80 3.45
C ALA A 237 15.67 -20.11 2.26
N ASN A 238 15.85 -20.79 1.14
CA ASN A 238 16.51 -20.21 -0.04
C ASN A 238 15.64 -19.11 -0.67
N ASN A 239 14.35 -19.34 -0.92
CA ASN A 239 13.46 -18.34 -1.51
C ASN A 239 13.31 -17.12 -0.60
N ILE A 240 13.24 -17.33 0.71
CA ILE A 240 13.22 -16.23 1.70
C ILE A 240 14.51 -15.43 1.63
N HIS A 241 15.66 -16.13 1.58
CA HIS A 241 16.97 -15.48 1.46
C HIS A 241 17.11 -14.69 0.15
N GLU A 242 16.69 -15.28 -0.98
CA GLU A 242 16.75 -14.62 -2.29
C GLU A 242 15.88 -13.36 -2.33
N ALA A 243 14.64 -13.42 -1.82
CA ALA A 243 13.77 -12.25 -1.74
C ALA A 243 14.32 -11.18 -0.78
N ALA A 244 14.90 -11.57 0.36
CA ALA A 244 15.53 -10.66 1.29
C ALA A 244 16.81 -10.01 0.68
N ALA A 245 17.63 -10.81 -0.03
CA ALA A 245 18.80 -10.34 -0.75
C ALA A 245 18.45 -9.38 -1.88
N TYR A 246 17.37 -9.68 -2.62
CA TYR A 246 16.83 -8.78 -3.63
C TYR A 246 16.47 -7.41 -3.05
N LEU A 247 15.74 -7.37 -1.94
CA LEU A 247 15.34 -6.12 -1.30
C LEU A 247 16.51 -5.31 -0.75
N CYS A 248 17.52 -5.98 -0.20
CA CYS A 248 18.70 -5.35 0.39
C CYS A 248 19.79 -5.03 -0.65
N GLY A 249 19.72 -5.61 -1.85
CA GLY A 249 20.65 -5.38 -2.94
C GLY A 249 20.49 -4.01 -3.61
N ALA A 250 21.49 -3.61 -4.38
CA ALA A 250 21.48 -2.35 -5.13
C ALA A 250 20.34 -2.32 -6.17
N CYS A 251 19.62 -1.20 -6.25
CA CYS A 251 18.55 -1.01 -7.20
C CYS A 251 19.13 -0.75 -8.61
N SER A 252 19.27 -1.79 -9.42
CA SER A 252 19.78 -1.69 -10.80
C SER A 252 18.82 -0.90 -11.70
N CYS A 253 19.30 -0.48 -12.88
CA CYS A 253 18.43 0.16 -13.88
C CYS A 253 17.27 -0.74 -14.28
N GLU A 254 17.51 -2.04 -14.43
CA GLU A 254 16.47 -3.02 -14.76
C GLU A 254 15.39 -3.10 -13.68
N ILE A 255 15.77 -3.16 -12.40
CA ILE A 255 14.82 -3.16 -11.27
C ILE A 255 14.00 -1.86 -11.24
N LYS A 256 14.63 -0.71 -11.54
CA LYS A 256 13.94 0.58 -11.62
C LYS A 256 12.88 0.61 -12.72
N GLU A 257 13.19 0.03 -13.88
CA GLU A 257 12.27 -0.04 -15.01
C GLU A 257 11.13 -1.03 -14.77
N GLN A 258 11.43 -2.17 -14.17
CA GLN A 258 10.44 -3.19 -13.83
C GLN A 258 9.46 -2.70 -12.76
N ASN A 259 9.93 -1.86 -11.81
CA ASN A 259 9.13 -1.32 -10.72
C ASN A 259 8.25 -2.41 -10.05
N PRO A 260 8.87 -3.49 -9.52
CA PRO A 260 8.15 -4.70 -9.12
C PRO A 260 7.28 -4.51 -7.90
N GLY A 261 6.22 -5.32 -7.80
CA GLY A 261 5.25 -5.29 -6.72
C GLY A 261 4.21 -4.20 -6.89
N ILE A 262 3.34 -4.09 -5.90
CA ILE A 262 2.28 -3.07 -5.85
C ILE A 262 2.34 -2.31 -4.53
N ASP A 263 1.95 -1.03 -4.58
CA ASP A 263 1.80 -0.23 -3.36
C ASP A 263 0.45 -0.52 -2.71
N LEU A 264 0.45 -0.82 -1.42
CA LEU A 264 -0.76 -0.89 -0.62
C LEU A 264 -1.33 0.52 -0.41
N LEU A 265 -2.64 0.62 -0.21
CA LEU A 265 -3.26 1.87 0.19
C LEU A 265 -2.84 2.18 1.62
N MET A 266 -1.97 3.16 1.79
CA MET A 266 -1.41 3.58 3.08
C MET A 266 -1.27 5.10 3.15
N SER A 267 -1.54 5.65 4.33
CA SER A 267 -1.37 7.07 4.62
C SER A 267 -0.32 7.24 5.70
N ALA A 268 0.79 7.90 5.39
CA ALA A 268 1.85 8.21 6.35
C ALA A 268 2.75 9.36 5.85
N ASP A 269 3.35 10.06 6.81
CA ASP A 269 4.55 10.85 6.54
C ASP A 269 5.76 9.92 6.49
N TRP A 270 6.31 9.73 5.29
CA TRP A 270 7.41 8.83 5.03
C TRP A 270 8.79 9.49 5.22
N GLY A 271 8.94 10.35 6.25
CA GLY A 271 10.21 11.00 6.58
C GLY A 271 10.54 12.14 5.62
N GLY A 272 9.55 12.96 5.27
CA GLY A 272 9.71 14.13 4.39
C GLY A 272 9.87 13.80 2.91
N VAL A 273 9.79 12.51 2.52
CA VAL A 273 9.91 12.11 1.13
C VAL A 273 8.57 12.21 0.41
N GLY A 274 8.48 13.09 -0.58
CA GLY A 274 7.30 13.23 -1.45
C GLY A 274 6.14 14.02 -0.87
N THR A 275 6.38 14.82 0.17
CA THR A 275 5.36 15.74 0.72
C THR A 275 5.92 17.16 0.78
N ASP A 276 5.43 18.05 -0.05
CA ASP A 276 5.68 19.48 0.10
C ASP A 276 4.78 20.13 1.16
N GLU A 277 3.78 19.40 1.68
CA GLU A 277 2.84 19.93 2.67
C GLU A 277 2.20 18.82 3.51
N VAL A 278 2.37 18.88 4.83
CA VAL A 278 1.76 17.96 5.80
C VAL A 278 0.43 18.53 6.26
N LEU A 279 -0.68 17.96 5.83
CA LEU A 279 -2.00 18.27 6.38
C LEU A 279 -2.40 17.18 7.42
N PRO A 280 -3.05 17.57 8.53
CA PRO A 280 -3.47 16.62 9.54
C PRO A 280 -4.52 15.64 9.00
N ALA A 281 -4.37 14.38 9.36
CA ALA A 281 -5.29 13.31 8.98
C ALA A 281 -6.65 13.49 9.66
N THR A 282 -7.61 14.04 8.93
CA THR A 282 -9.02 14.07 9.36
C THR A 282 -9.87 13.41 8.29
N VAL A 283 -10.47 12.28 8.62
CA VAL A 283 -11.47 11.62 7.78
C VAL A 283 -12.84 12.16 8.17
N GLU A 284 -13.40 13.06 7.38
CA GLU A 284 -14.77 13.55 7.56
C GLU A 284 -15.68 12.97 6.49
N ILE A 285 -16.77 12.33 6.94
CA ILE A 285 -17.88 12.00 6.05
C ILE A 285 -18.81 13.20 6.04
N GLN A 286 -18.85 13.94 4.94
CA GLN A 286 -19.87 14.94 4.77
C GLN A 286 -21.22 14.24 4.49
N ALA A 287 -22.07 14.18 5.51
CA ALA A 287 -23.44 13.78 5.30
C ALA A 287 -24.09 14.75 4.30
N LYS A 288 -24.75 14.20 3.28
CA LYS A 288 -25.58 15.00 2.37
C LYS A 288 -26.50 15.87 3.22
N PRO A 289 -26.53 17.21 3.03
CA PRO A 289 -27.51 18.03 3.72
C PRO A 289 -28.88 17.44 3.41
N GLU A 290 -29.59 16.99 4.44
CA GLU A 290 -30.99 16.61 4.30
C GLU A 290 -31.70 17.83 3.70
N GLY A 291 -32.15 17.70 2.48
CA GLY A 291 -33.04 18.70 1.87
C GLY A 291 -34.17 18.94 2.85
N PRO A 292 -34.79 20.15 2.91
CA PRO A 292 -35.76 20.48 3.93
C PRO A 292 -36.81 19.38 3.96
N GLY A 293 -36.75 18.55 4.99
CA GLY A 293 -37.59 17.41 5.19
C GLY A 293 -39.03 17.90 5.12
N ALA A 294 -39.80 17.41 4.17
CA ALA A 294 -41.21 17.63 4.13
C ALA A 294 -41.74 17.12 5.46
N SER A 295 -41.99 18.04 6.40
CA SER A 295 -42.51 17.69 7.71
C SER A 295 -43.88 17.03 7.48
N PRO A 296 -44.05 15.77 7.83
CA PRO A 296 -45.31 15.05 7.57
C PRO A 296 -46.51 15.67 8.31
N ASN A 297 -46.28 16.61 9.21
CA ASN A 297 -47.27 17.17 10.11
C ASN A 297 -48.19 18.26 9.50
N ARG A 298 -47.79 18.93 8.39
CA ARG A 298 -48.66 20.01 7.83
C ARG A 298 -49.91 19.46 7.18
N TRP A 299 -49.85 18.34 6.48
CA TRP A 299 -51.02 17.71 5.84
C TRP A 299 -51.88 16.99 6.85
N MET A 300 -51.30 16.36 7.87
CA MET A 300 -52.10 15.73 8.94
C MET A 300 -52.80 16.76 9.82
N MET A 301 -52.21 17.92 10.10
CA MET A 301 -52.86 19.00 10.83
C MET A 301 -53.99 19.62 9.99
N ALA A 302 -53.81 19.81 8.70
CA ALA A 302 -54.88 20.33 7.82
C ALA A 302 -56.04 19.34 7.71
N ALA A 303 -55.81 18.05 7.63
CA ALA A 303 -56.85 17.02 7.61
C ALA A 303 -57.60 16.93 8.95
N ALA A 304 -56.91 17.05 10.09
CA ALA A 304 -57.55 17.06 11.41
C ALA A 304 -58.45 18.29 11.63
N LEU A 305 -58.00 19.47 11.20
CA LEU A 305 -58.82 20.70 11.25
C LEU A 305 -60.04 20.63 10.34
N PHE A 306 -59.91 20.02 9.16
CA PHE A 306 -61.03 19.84 8.24
C PHE A 306 -62.10 18.88 8.81
N LEU A 307 -61.69 17.79 9.45
CA LEU A 307 -62.58 16.84 10.10
C LEU A 307 -63.33 17.45 11.31
N LEU A 308 -62.63 18.28 12.12
CA LEU A 308 -63.27 19.01 13.22
C LEU A 308 -64.27 20.05 12.74
N ALA A 309 -63.99 20.76 11.65
CA ALA A 309 -64.89 21.72 11.05
C ALA A 309 -66.16 21.02 10.50
N MET A 310 -66.01 19.87 9.84
CA MET A 310 -67.17 19.07 9.33
C MET A 310 -68.04 18.49 10.46
N ALA A 311 -67.38 18.01 11.55
CA ALA A 311 -68.11 17.53 12.73
C ALA A 311 -68.90 18.65 13.38
N GLY A 312 -68.38 19.87 13.48
CA GLY A 312 -69.08 21.04 14.01
C GLY A 312 -70.25 21.48 13.14
N LEU A 313 -70.18 21.40 11.81
CA LEU A 313 -71.22 21.68 10.88
C LEU A 313 -72.36 20.66 10.95
N LEU A 314 -72.09 19.38 11.09
CA LEU A 314 -73.05 18.31 11.26
C LEU A 314 -73.76 18.38 12.59
N TRP A 315 -73.10 18.82 13.66
CA TRP A 315 -73.73 19.01 14.98
C TRP A 315 -74.65 20.21 15.00
N ARG A 316 -74.35 21.29 14.29
CA ARG A 316 -75.27 22.44 14.14
C ARG A 316 -76.56 22.10 13.34
N ARG A 317 -76.43 21.20 12.31
CA ARG A 317 -77.61 20.75 11.53
C ARG A 317 -78.53 19.81 12.31
N LYS A 318 -78.14 19.21 13.40
CA LYS A 318 -79.02 18.37 14.26
C LYS A 318 -79.71 19.16 15.35
N LYS A 319 -79.45 20.46 15.54
CA LYS A 319 -80.07 21.33 16.53
C LYS A 319 -80.96 22.40 15.91
N ALA A 320 -81.13 22.42 14.62
CA ALA A 320 -82.17 23.17 13.90
C ALA A 320 -83.21 22.20 13.33
#